data_1bc8cf77dbd81a36aa50240f487f3dff
#
_entry.id   1bc8cf77dbd81a36aa50240f487f3dff
#
_cell.length_a   1.000
_cell.length_b   1.000
_cell.length_c   1.000
_cell.angle_alpha   90.00
_cell.angle_beta   90.00
_cell.angle_gamma   90.00
#
_symmetry.space_group_name_H-M   'P 1'
#
loop_
_entity.id
_entity.type
_entity.pdbx_description
1 polymer ?
#
loop_
_entity_poly.entity_id
_entity_poly.type
_entity_poly.pdbx_seq_one_letter_code
_entity_poly.pdbx_strand_id
1 'polypeptide(L)'
;MKPANEAALDAFIKLIAERGFANVALRDVAEAGGLGLAELYKVYPDKAALVAAFMAKIDAEVLAGTPTASDPEETARDRLFDAMMRRYDALRPYREALAAIRQAGMRDPMLALAIGPALRRSMAAMLEAASVPSDGLSGALRQNGLLAIHIAVSRVYDKDETTDLSKTMAALDSRLKTAERWAQLFERYVKSPGARKPEKEANSPAS
;
A
#
# COMPACT_ATOMS: atom_id res chain seq x y z
N MET A 1 -1.65 4.95 30.11
CA MET A 1 -1.64 6.28 29.45
C MET A 1 -1.03 6.09 28.07
N LYS A 2 -1.75 6.42 26.98
CA LYS A 2 -1.18 6.33 25.64
C LYS A 2 0.03 7.27 25.51
N PRO A 3 1.10 6.88 24.77
CA PRO A 3 2.18 7.79 24.48
C PRO A 3 1.65 9.06 23.79
N ALA A 4 2.22 10.21 24.10
CA ALA A 4 1.77 11.50 23.59
C ALA A 4 1.71 11.55 22.04
N ASN A 5 2.64 10.84 21.37
CA ASN A 5 2.67 10.71 19.92
C ASN A 5 1.46 9.95 19.35
N GLU A 6 0.97 8.93 20.05
CA GLU A 6 -0.24 8.21 19.64
C GLU A 6 -1.49 9.06 19.83
N ALA A 7 -1.57 9.83 20.92
CA ALA A 7 -2.69 10.73 21.14
C ALA A 7 -2.80 11.80 20.04
N ALA A 8 -1.66 12.36 19.61
CA ALA A 8 -1.63 13.30 18.51
C ALA A 8 -2.05 12.67 17.18
N LEU A 9 -1.63 11.43 16.93
CA LEU A 9 -2.00 10.71 15.71
C LEU A 9 -3.49 10.40 15.66
N ASP A 10 -4.06 9.93 16.78
CA ASP A 10 -5.51 9.68 16.89
C ASP A 10 -6.30 10.99 16.72
N ALA A 11 -5.83 12.10 17.34
CA ALA A 11 -6.41 13.44 17.16
C ALA A 11 -6.37 13.90 15.71
N PHE A 12 -5.24 13.73 15.02
CA PHE A 12 -5.10 14.06 13.59
C PHE A 12 -6.12 13.32 12.74
N ILE A 13 -6.22 11.99 12.90
CA ILE A 13 -7.14 11.17 12.12
C ILE A 13 -8.60 11.58 12.37
N LYS A 14 -8.96 11.85 13.61
CA LYS A 14 -10.30 12.34 13.96
C LYS A 14 -10.60 13.69 13.32
N LEU A 15 -9.68 14.65 13.45
CA LEU A 15 -9.86 16.00 12.92
C LEU A 15 -9.99 16.01 11.39
N ILE A 16 -9.19 15.22 10.66
CA ILE A 16 -9.31 15.16 9.20
C ILE A 16 -10.57 14.45 8.72
N ALA A 17 -11.10 13.49 9.49
CA ALA A 17 -12.38 12.89 9.20
C ALA A 17 -13.53 13.91 9.35
N GLU A 18 -13.49 14.73 10.39
CA GLU A 18 -14.54 15.72 10.68
C GLU A 18 -14.48 16.96 9.79
N ARG A 19 -13.27 17.47 9.51
CA ARG A 19 -13.07 18.81 8.89
C ARG A 19 -12.47 18.75 7.49
N GLY A 20 -12.00 17.56 7.06
CA GLY A 20 -11.21 17.37 5.84
C GLY A 20 -9.74 17.76 6.02
N PHE A 21 -8.88 17.17 5.21
CA PHE A 21 -7.42 17.28 5.34
C PHE A 21 -6.89 18.72 5.20
N ALA A 22 -7.48 19.53 4.31
CA ALA A 22 -7.02 20.90 4.05
C ALA A 22 -7.27 21.83 5.25
N ASN A 23 -8.35 21.59 6.01
CA ASN A 23 -8.83 22.47 7.07
C ASN A 23 -8.23 22.16 8.46
N VAL A 24 -7.26 21.26 8.54
CA VAL A 24 -6.59 20.89 9.79
C VAL A 24 -5.15 21.38 9.74
N ALA A 25 -4.79 22.22 10.73
CA ALA A 25 -3.41 22.68 10.93
C ALA A 25 -2.70 21.80 11.99
N LEU A 26 -1.36 21.81 11.99
CA LEU A 26 -0.60 21.10 13.04
C LEU A 26 -0.91 21.64 14.45
N ARG A 27 -1.26 22.91 14.57
CA ARG A 27 -1.68 23.50 15.85
C ARG A 27 -2.94 22.82 16.39
N ASP A 28 -3.94 22.57 15.53
CA ASP A 28 -5.18 21.91 15.94
C ASP A 28 -4.90 20.48 16.43
N VAL A 29 -3.96 19.80 15.77
CA VAL A 29 -3.53 18.44 16.16
C VAL A 29 -2.80 18.47 17.51
N ALA A 30 -1.92 19.43 17.74
CA ALA A 30 -1.18 19.58 18.98
C ALA A 30 -2.15 19.82 20.14
N GLU A 31 -3.07 20.77 19.99
CA GLU A 31 -4.08 21.11 20.98
C GLU A 31 -4.98 19.91 21.30
N ALA A 32 -5.54 19.26 20.28
CA ALA A 32 -6.43 18.10 20.48
C ALA A 32 -5.69 16.87 21.03
N GLY A 33 -4.39 16.75 20.74
CA GLY A 33 -3.53 15.67 21.27
C GLY A 33 -2.94 15.96 22.65
N GLY A 34 -3.19 17.16 23.22
CA GLY A 34 -2.64 17.55 24.52
C GLY A 34 -1.12 17.79 24.51
N LEU A 35 -0.56 18.21 23.39
CA LEU A 35 0.88 18.49 23.19
C LEU A 35 1.14 19.95 22.90
N GLY A 36 2.35 20.41 23.25
CA GLY A 36 2.86 21.67 22.72
C GLY A 36 3.15 21.56 21.21
N LEU A 37 2.88 22.64 20.44
CA LEU A 37 3.15 22.65 18.99
C LEU A 37 4.62 22.33 18.68
N ALA A 38 5.56 22.81 19.49
CA ALA A 38 6.99 22.54 19.35
C ALA A 38 7.35 21.08 19.59
N GLU A 39 6.64 20.39 20.47
CA GLU A 39 6.80 18.95 20.73
C GLU A 39 6.25 18.13 19.57
N LEU A 40 5.06 18.47 19.09
CA LEU A 40 4.48 17.83 17.91
C LEU A 40 5.41 17.99 16.70
N TYR A 41 5.90 19.22 16.45
CA TYR A 41 6.75 19.52 15.29
C TYR A 41 8.07 18.75 15.28
N LYS A 42 8.65 18.43 16.45
CA LYS A 42 9.87 17.61 16.55
C LYS A 42 9.65 16.19 16.02
N VAL A 43 8.43 15.63 16.18
CA VAL A 43 8.11 14.26 15.79
C VAL A 43 7.46 14.23 14.41
N TYR A 44 6.57 15.19 14.15
CA TYR A 44 5.81 15.30 12.91
C TYR A 44 5.94 16.72 12.32
N PRO A 45 6.95 16.95 11.49
CA PRO A 45 7.22 18.28 10.95
C PRO A 45 6.14 18.80 9.99
N ASP A 46 5.32 17.92 9.45
CA ASP A 46 4.22 18.23 8.55
C ASP A 46 3.10 17.19 8.61
N LYS A 47 2.01 17.44 7.89
CA LYS A 47 0.87 16.51 7.81
C LYS A 47 1.21 15.23 7.04
N ALA A 48 2.16 15.25 6.12
CA ALA A 48 2.58 14.05 5.41
C ALA A 48 3.31 13.07 6.34
N ALA A 49 4.08 13.58 7.30
CA ALA A 49 4.70 12.78 8.35
C ALA A 49 3.66 12.11 9.28
N LEU A 50 2.57 12.81 9.60
CA LEU A 50 1.45 12.23 10.34
C LEU A 50 0.74 11.13 9.54
N VAL A 51 0.52 11.34 8.23
CA VAL A 51 -0.02 10.29 7.35
C VAL A 51 0.91 9.08 7.29
N ALA A 52 2.23 9.31 7.17
CA ALA A 52 3.22 8.24 7.14
C ALA A 52 3.22 7.43 8.45
N ALA A 53 3.13 8.11 9.61
CA ALA A 53 3.05 7.46 10.91
C ALA A 53 1.74 6.67 11.08
N PHE A 54 0.63 7.19 10.58
CA PHE A 54 -0.64 6.46 10.58
C PHE A 54 -0.55 5.19 9.72
N MET A 55 0.02 5.27 8.52
CA MET A 55 0.23 4.08 7.67
C MET A 55 1.12 3.05 8.37
N ALA A 56 2.20 3.48 9.02
CA ALA A 56 3.09 2.59 9.77
C ALA A 56 2.39 1.91 10.96
N LYS A 57 1.46 2.61 11.65
CA LYS A 57 0.63 2.03 12.71
C LYS A 57 -0.25 0.90 12.17
N ILE A 58 -0.93 1.12 11.05
CA ILE A 58 -1.75 0.09 10.38
C ILE A 58 -0.89 -1.08 9.91
N ASP A 59 0.27 -0.80 9.32
CA ASP A 59 1.18 -1.85 8.86
C ASP A 59 1.67 -2.73 10.01
N ALA A 60 2.01 -2.12 11.16
CA ALA A 60 2.40 -2.86 12.37
C ALA A 60 1.27 -3.74 12.90
N GLU A 61 0.01 -3.27 12.87
CA GLU A 61 -1.16 -4.05 13.26
C GLU A 61 -1.35 -5.28 12.35
N VAL A 62 -1.23 -5.11 11.04
CA VAL A 62 -1.32 -6.21 10.08
C VAL A 62 -0.21 -7.23 10.29
N LEU A 63 1.04 -6.75 10.45
CA LEU A 63 2.19 -7.62 10.68
C LEU A 63 2.07 -8.41 11.98
N ALA A 64 1.57 -7.79 13.05
CA ALA A 64 1.33 -8.47 14.33
C ALA A 64 0.25 -9.57 14.23
N GLY A 65 -0.73 -9.40 13.34
CA GLY A 65 -1.76 -10.40 13.06
C GLY A 65 -1.37 -11.44 11.99
N THR A 66 -0.14 -11.39 11.48
CA THR A 66 0.33 -12.34 10.46
C THR A 66 0.76 -13.65 11.13
N PRO A 67 0.30 -14.83 10.66
CA PRO A 67 0.73 -16.11 11.18
C PRO A 67 2.25 -16.31 11.08
N THR A 68 2.87 -16.85 12.13
CA THR A 68 4.32 -17.11 12.17
C THR A 68 4.73 -18.24 11.23
N ALA A 69 3.83 -19.19 10.97
CA ALA A 69 4.05 -20.30 10.05
C ALA A 69 3.13 -20.13 8.84
N SER A 70 3.70 -20.15 7.64
CA SER A 70 2.93 -20.19 6.40
C SER A 70 2.49 -21.64 6.14
N ASP A 71 1.25 -21.82 5.71
CA ASP A 71 0.79 -23.11 5.20
C ASP A 71 1.55 -23.43 3.89
N PRO A 72 2.22 -24.58 3.79
CA PRO A 72 2.93 -24.97 2.58
C PRO A 72 2.03 -25.11 1.33
N GLU A 73 0.74 -25.36 1.53
CA GLU A 73 -0.23 -25.47 0.43
C GLU A 73 -0.77 -24.12 -0.04
N GLU A 74 -0.58 -23.06 0.76
CA GLU A 74 -1.06 -21.73 0.46
C GLU A 74 -0.15 -21.00 -0.55
N THR A 75 -0.73 -20.48 -1.63
CA THR A 75 0.05 -19.75 -2.64
C THR A 75 0.50 -18.36 -2.14
N ALA A 76 1.58 -17.83 -2.70
CA ALA A 76 2.02 -16.45 -2.40
C ALA A 76 0.92 -15.41 -2.70
N ARG A 77 0.10 -15.68 -3.71
CA ARG A 77 -1.05 -14.83 -4.05
C ARG A 77 -2.11 -14.86 -2.95
N ASP A 78 -2.42 -16.04 -2.40
CA ASP A 78 -3.45 -16.19 -1.37
C ASP A 78 -3.00 -15.52 -0.07
N ARG A 79 -1.73 -15.72 0.34
CA ARG A 79 -1.15 -14.99 1.48
C ARG A 79 -1.17 -13.47 1.29
N LEU A 80 -0.86 -12.99 0.07
CA LEU A 80 -0.91 -11.56 -0.23
C LEU A 80 -2.34 -11.01 -0.22
N PHE A 81 -3.31 -11.80 -0.70
CA PHE A 81 -4.72 -11.47 -0.60
C PHE A 81 -5.14 -11.31 0.86
N ASP A 82 -4.79 -12.25 1.73
CA ASP A 82 -5.12 -12.21 3.15
C ASP A 82 -4.45 -11.05 3.88
N ALA A 83 -3.17 -10.77 3.59
CA ALA A 83 -2.47 -9.60 4.15
C ALA A 83 -3.17 -8.29 3.75
N MET A 84 -3.55 -8.15 2.49
CA MET A 84 -4.25 -6.98 1.99
C MET A 84 -5.67 -6.87 2.56
N MET A 85 -6.39 -7.97 2.74
CA MET A 85 -7.73 -7.95 3.37
C MET A 85 -7.64 -7.55 4.84
N ARG A 86 -6.69 -8.10 5.62
CA ARG A 86 -6.43 -7.65 7.00
C ARG A 86 -6.15 -6.15 7.04
N ARG A 87 -5.39 -5.63 6.08
CA ARG A 87 -5.15 -4.18 5.98
C ARG A 87 -6.44 -3.39 5.74
N TYR A 88 -7.31 -3.82 4.83
CA TYR A 88 -8.59 -3.14 4.59
C TYR A 88 -9.51 -3.22 5.82
N ASP A 89 -9.49 -4.32 6.56
CA ASP A 89 -10.23 -4.44 7.83
C ASP A 89 -9.67 -3.48 8.90
N ALA A 90 -8.35 -3.41 9.09
CA ALA A 90 -7.72 -2.47 10.01
C ALA A 90 -7.99 -1.00 9.64
N LEU A 91 -8.14 -0.70 8.36
CA LEU A 91 -8.48 0.63 7.85
C LEU A 91 -9.97 0.99 7.98
N ARG A 92 -10.84 0.01 8.26
CA ARG A 92 -12.31 0.21 8.28
C ARG A 92 -12.77 1.33 9.21
N PRO A 93 -12.25 1.47 10.46
CA PRO A 93 -12.65 2.55 11.36
C PRO A 93 -12.26 3.95 10.87
N TYR A 94 -11.38 4.03 9.89
CA TYR A 94 -10.75 5.28 9.45
C TYR A 94 -11.18 5.71 8.03
N ARG A 95 -12.26 5.16 7.49
CA ARG A 95 -12.70 5.38 6.10
C ARG A 95 -12.84 6.85 5.73
N GLU A 96 -13.46 7.65 6.59
CA GLU A 96 -13.68 9.07 6.35
C GLU A 96 -12.35 9.83 6.28
N ALA A 97 -11.43 9.56 7.22
CA ALA A 97 -10.10 10.14 7.21
C ALA A 97 -9.31 9.75 5.95
N LEU A 98 -9.38 8.48 5.54
CA LEU A 98 -8.72 7.99 4.32
C LEU A 98 -9.30 8.64 3.05
N ALA A 99 -10.61 8.84 3.00
CA ALA A 99 -11.26 9.55 1.90
C ALA A 99 -10.77 11.01 1.84
N ALA A 100 -10.66 11.69 3.00
CA ALA A 100 -10.14 13.05 3.09
C ALA A 100 -8.66 13.15 2.63
N ILE A 101 -7.80 12.22 3.07
CA ILE A 101 -6.39 12.15 2.63
C ILE A 101 -6.31 11.95 1.12
N ARG A 102 -7.06 11.01 0.59
CA ARG A 102 -7.06 10.68 -0.84
C ARG A 102 -7.57 11.84 -1.69
N GLN A 103 -8.66 12.50 -1.26
CA GLN A 103 -9.17 13.68 -1.93
C GLN A 103 -8.15 14.83 -1.94
N ALA A 104 -7.43 15.03 -0.83
CA ALA A 104 -6.38 16.02 -0.75
C ALA A 104 -5.22 15.68 -1.72
N GLY A 105 -4.76 14.44 -1.76
CA GLY A 105 -3.71 13.98 -2.68
C GLY A 105 -4.09 14.08 -4.16
N MET A 106 -5.38 13.92 -4.49
CA MET A 106 -5.86 14.13 -5.88
C MET A 106 -5.86 15.61 -6.28
N ARG A 107 -5.99 16.54 -5.33
CA ARG A 107 -5.99 17.99 -5.58
C ARG A 107 -4.61 18.61 -5.47
N ASP A 108 -3.72 17.99 -4.72
CA ASP A 108 -2.35 18.46 -4.47
C ASP A 108 -1.33 17.36 -4.85
N PRO A 109 -0.73 17.45 -6.05
CA PRO A 109 0.29 16.50 -6.50
C PRO A 109 1.54 16.49 -5.59
N MET A 110 1.87 17.60 -4.93
CA MET A 110 3.01 17.67 -4.02
C MET A 110 2.74 16.85 -2.75
N LEU A 111 1.52 16.89 -2.23
CA LEU A 111 1.11 16.02 -1.13
C LEU A 111 1.16 14.55 -1.56
N ALA A 112 0.64 14.21 -2.73
CA ALA A 112 0.71 12.85 -3.26
C ALA A 112 2.15 12.34 -3.37
N LEU A 113 3.07 13.21 -3.83
CA LEU A 113 4.51 12.90 -3.88
C LEU A 113 5.11 12.71 -2.49
N ALA A 114 4.73 13.54 -1.51
CA ALA A 114 5.24 13.47 -0.13
C ALA A 114 4.79 12.18 0.59
N ILE A 115 3.55 11.71 0.37
CA ILE A 115 3.03 10.47 1.00
C ILE A 115 3.39 9.21 0.21
N GLY A 116 3.76 9.32 -1.06
CA GLY A 116 4.06 8.21 -1.95
C GLY A 116 5.09 7.21 -1.39
N PRO A 117 6.22 7.67 -0.83
CA PRO A 117 7.20 6.78 -0.18
C PRO A 117 6.64 5.99 1.00
N ALA A 118 5.73 6.59 1.79
CA ALA A 118 5.07 5.90 2.91
C ALA A 118 4.12 4.80 2.39
N LEU A 119 3.33 5.10 1.36
CA LEU A 119 2.46 4.10 0.73
C LEU A 119 3.26 2.94 0.12
N ARG A 120 4.38 3.23 -0.54
CA ARG A 120 5.24 2.19 -1.10
C ARG A 120 5.85 1.31 0.00
N ARG A 121 6.31 1.91 1.10
CA ARG A 121 6.80 1.18 2.28
C ARG A 121 5.72 0.28 2.87
N SER A 122 4.48 0.78 2.93
CA SER A 122 3.34 0.00 3.36
C SER A 122 3.09 -1.21 2.44
N MET A 123 3.26 -1.07 1.13
CA MET A 123 3.16 -2.22 0.21
C MET A 123 4.32 -3.21 0.41
N ALA A 124 5.53 -2.74 0.74
CA ALA A 124 6.63 -3.63 1.13
C ALA A 124 6.26 -4.44 2.38
N ALA A 125 5.68 -3.82 3.40
CA ALA A 125 5.21 -4.52 4.60
C ALA A 125 4.16 -5.60 4.28
N MET A 126 3.25 -5.34 3.33
CA MET A 126 2.26 -6.36 2.90
C MET A 126 2.92 -7.52 2.14
N LEU A 127 3.94 -7.25 1.33
CA LEU A 127 4.73 -8.30 0.68
C LEU A 127 5.47 -9.16 1.72
N GLU A 128 6.09 -8.54 2.73
CA GLU A 128 6.74 -9.26 3.84
C GLU A 128 5.73 -10.12 4.62
N ALA A 129 4.54 -9.58 4.95
CA ALA A 129 3.47 -10.33 5.60
C ALA A 129 3.03 -11.57 4.79
N ALA A 130 3.17 -11.51 3.46
CA ALA A 130 2.88 -12.62 2.56
C ALA A 130 4.09 -13.52 2.26
N SER A 131 5.23 -13.30 2.91
CA SER A 131 6.50 -13.99 2.62
C SER A 131 6.93 -13.87 1.15
N VAL A 132 6.69 -12.69 0.56
CA VAL A 132 7.10 -12.36 -0.81
C VAL A 132 8.27 -11.38 -0.75
N PRO A 133 9.44 -11.71 -1.35
CA PRO A 133 10.61 -10.83 -1.30
C PRO A 133 10.31 -9.43 -1.82
N SER A 134 10.66 -8.42 -1.02
CA SER A 134 10.41 -7.01 -1.32
C SER A 134 11.66 -6.23 -1.69
N ASP A 135 12.85 -6.85 -1.66
CA ASP A 135 14.14 -6.23 -1.89
C ASP A 135 14.60 -6.22 -3.35
N GLY A 136 15.55 -5.33 -3.64
CA GLY A 136 16.18 -5.20 -4.95
C GLY A 136 15.24 -4.70 -6.04
N LEU A 137 15.65 -4.82 -7.29
CA LEU A 137 14.88 -4.32 -8.44
C LEU A 137 13.54 -5.06 -8.60
N SER A 138 13.54 -6.37 -8.44
CA SER A 138 12.32 -7.18 -8.51
C SER A 138 11.35 -6.85 -7.36
N GLY A 139 11.88 -6.59 -6.17
CA GLY A 139 11.09 -6.12 -5.03
C GLY A 139 10.46 -4.76 -5.29
N ALA A 140 11.22 -3.80 -5.85
CA ALA A 140 10.70 -2.50 -6.22
C ALA A 140 9.57 -2.58 -7.26
N LEU A 141 9.68 -3.49 -8.24
CA LEU A 141 8.60 -3.74 -9.20
C LEU A 141 7.34 -4.32 -8.52
N ARG A 142 7.51 -5.28 -7.60
CA ARG A 142 6.39 -5.84 -6.83
C ARG A 142 5.73 -4.79 -5.94
N GLN A 143 6.50 -3.96 -5.23
CA GLN A 143 5.98 -2.85 -4.43
C GLN A 143 5.13 -1.89 -5.27
N ASN A 144 5.65 -1.45 -6.43
CA ASN A 144 4.94 -0.53 -7.33
C ASN A 144 3.70 -1.20 -7.96
N GLY A 145 3.80 -2.48 -8.33
CA GLY A 145 2.65 -3.25 -8.83
C GLY A 145 1.55 -3.38 -7.77
N LEU A 146 1.91 -3.71 -6.54
CA LEU A 146 0.95 -3.81 -5.43
C LEU A 146 0.37 -2.44 -5.08
N LEU A 147 1.16 -1.35 -5.16
CA LEU A 147 0.68 0.02 -4.97
C LEU A 147 -0.38 0.39 -6.03
N ALA A 148 -0.14 0.04 -7.29
CA ALA A 148 -1.12 0.27 -8.36
C ALA A 148 -2.44 -0.51 -8.12
N ILE A 149 -2.33 -1.76 -7.67
CA ILE A 149 -3.48 -2.58 -7.26
C ILE A 149 -4.20 -1.92 -6.09
N HIS A 150 -3.47 -1.52 -5.03
CA HIS A 150 -4.03 -0.86 -3.86
C HIS A 150 -4.79 0.41 -4.24
N ILE A 151 -4.22 1.30 -5.05
CA ILE A 151 -4.87 2.53 -5.52
C ILE A 151 -6.17 2.22 -6.28
N ALA A 152 -6.16 1.19 -7.11
CA ALA A 152 -7.34 0.82 -7.88
C ALA A 152 -8.43 0.16 -7.03
N VAL A 153 -8.06 -0.69 -6.06
CA VAL A 153 -9.00 -1.35 -5.14
C VAL A 153 -9.54 -0.36 -4.11
N SER A 154 -8.75 0.62 -3.65
CA SER A 154 -9.20 1.66 -2.72
C SER A 154 -10.43 2.42 -3.20
N ARG A 155 -10.58 2.61 -4.52
CA ARG A 155 -11.76 3.26 -5.10
C ARG A 155 -13.03 2.41 -4.94
N VAL A 156 -12.88 1.08 -4.92
CA VAL A 156 -13.99 0.15 -4.66
C VAL A 156 -14.27 0.11 -3.16
N TYR A 157 -13.21 0.00 -2.35
CA TYR A 157 -13.28 0.01 -0.89
C TYR A 157 -14.03 1.21 -0.33
N ASP A 158 -13.84 2.41 -0.90
CA ASP A 158 -14.54 3.63 -0.47
C ASP A 158 -16.06 3.55 -0.59
N LYS A 159 -16.52 2.78 -1.57
CA LYS A 159 -17.93 2.62 -1.93
C LYS A 159 -18.52 1.28 -1.48
N ASP A 160 -17.70 0.47 -0.81
CA ASP A 160 -18.12 -0.85 -0.35
C ASP A 160 -18.78 -0.75 1.03
N GLU A 161 -20.11 -0.73 1.03
CA GLU A 161 -20.93 -0.65 2.26
C GLU A 161 -21.24 -2.03 2.85
N THR A 162 -20.74 -3.10 2.22
CA THR A 162 -20.96 -4.46 2.72
C THR A 162 -20.18 -4.71 4.00
N THR A 163 -20.77 -5.46 4.93
CA THR A 163 -20.13 -5.75 6.24
C THR A 163 -18.89 -6.62 6.12
N ASP A 164 -18.84 -7.46 5.09
CA ASP A 164 -17.76 -8.41 4.80
C ASP A 164 -16.76 -7.90 3.74
N LEU A 165 -16.91 -6.68 3.24
CA LEU A 165 -16.10 -6.11 2.16
C LEU A 165 -16.10 -6.97 0.89
N SER A 166 -17.22 -7.61 0.57
CA SER A 166 -17.31 -8.55 -0.56
C SER A 166 -16.94 -7.94 -1.91
N LYS A 167 -17.31 -6.67 -2.17
CA LYS A 167 -16.92 -5.96 -3.40
C LYS A 167 -15.42 -5.69 -3.45
N THR A 168 -14.83 -5.30 -2.33
CA THR A 168 -13.39 -5.07 -2.17
C THR A 168 -12.62 -6.37 -2.36
N MET A 169 -13.09 -7.45 -1.74
CA MET A 169 -12.56 -8.82 -1.90
C MET A 169 -12.50 -9.23 -3.37
N ALA A 170 -13.63 -9.13 -4.07
CA ALA A 170 -13.72 -9.51 -5.48
C ALA A 170 -12.79 -8.64 -6.37
N ALA A 171 -12.72 -7.34 -6.10
CA ALA A 171 -11.83 -6.43 -6.83
C ALA A 171 -10.36 -6.75 -6.60
N LEU A 172 -9.96 -7.05 -5.35
CA LEU A 172 -8.59 -7.42 -5.00
C LEU A 172 -8.18 -8.75 -5.65
N ASP A 173 -9.00 -9.80 -5.48
CA ASP A 173 -8.75 -11.11 -6.07
C ASP A 173 -8.56 -11.04 -7.60
N SER A 174 -9.46 -10.36 -8.30
CA SER A 174 -9.37 -10.20 -9.75
C SER A 174 -8.06 -9.53 -10.19
N ARG A 175 -7.58 -8.52 -9.46
CA ARG A 175 -6.35 -7.80 -9.78
C ARG A 175 -5.10 -8.59 -9.43
N LEU A 176 -5.09 -9.30 -8.31
CA LEU A 176 -3.99 -10.19 -7.95
C LEU A 176 -3.85 -11.35 -8.95
N LYS A 177 -4.96 -11.98 -9.38
CA LYS A 177 -4.97 -12.98 -10.45
C LYS A 177 -4.40 -12.44 -11.76
N THR A 178 -4.71 -11.21 -12.10
CA THR A 178 -4.17 -10.56 -13.29
C THR A 178 -2.68 -10.31 -13.18
N ALA A 179 -2.22 -9.79 -12.04
CA ALA A 179 -0.80 -9.54 -11.77
C ALA A 179 0.03 -10.85 -11.80
N GLU A 180 -0.49 -11.92 -11.20
CA GLU A 180 0.14 -13.24 -11.22
C GLU A 180 0.32 -13.76 -12.66
N ARG A 181 -0.70 -13.67 -13.50
CA ARG A 181 -0.61 -14.05 -14.91
C ARG A 181 0.46 -13.26 -15.66
N TRP A 182 0.55 -11.95 -15.42
CA TRP A 182 1.60 -11.11 -16.01
C TRP A 182 2.99 -11.50 -15.51
N ALA A 183 3.16 -11.78 -14.22
CA ALA A 183 4.43 -12.23 -13.66
C ALA A 183 4.89 -13.56 -14.29
N GLN A 184 4.00 -14.54 -14.44
CA GLN A 184 4.29 -15.83 -15.08
C GLN A 184 4.66 -15.68 -16.55
N LEU A 185 3.98 -14.81 -17.31
CA LEU A 185 4.30 -14.52 -18.69
C LEU A 185 5.70 -13.88 -18.82
N PHE A 186 6.01 -12.93 -17.95
CA PHE A 186 7.31 -12.27 -17.92
C PHE A 186 8.44 -13.25 -17.59
N GLU A 187 8.25 -14.13 -16.61
CA GLU A 187 9.23 -15.18 -16.28
C GLU A 187 9.49 -16.13 -17.45
N ARG A 188 8.45 -16.54 -18.16
CA ARG A 188 8.60 -17.38 -19.37
C ARG A 188 9.40 -16.65 -20.45
N TYR A 189 9.12 -15.35 -20.66
CA TYR A 189 9.82 -14.56 -21.66
C TYR A 189 11.30 -14.36 -21.32
N VAL A 190 11.62 -14.08 -20.06
CA VAL A 190 13.00 -13.87 -19.58
C VAL A 190 13.79 -15.20 -19.54
N LYS A 191 13.14 -16.31 -19.18
CA LYS A 191 13.78 -17.65 -19.15
C LYS A 191 13.92 -18.30 -20.54
N SER A 192 13.39 -17.69 -21.61
CA SER A 192 13.54 -18.14 -22.99
C SER A 192 14.38 -17.17 -23.85
N PRO A 193 15.64 -16.90 -23.53
CA PRO A 193 16.50 -16.08 -24.38
C PRO A 193 17.20 -16.96 -25.41
N GLY A 194 16.49 -17.42 -26.43
CA GLY A 194 17.20 -18.23 -27.41
C GLY A 194 16.45 -18.94 -28.52
N ALA A 195 15.26 -18.54 -28.88
CA ALA A 195 14.59 -19.13 -30.03
C ALA A 195 14.31 -18.09 -31.12
N ARG A 196 15.36 -17.56 -31.76
CA ARG A 196 15.38 -17.07 -33.14
C ARG A 196 16.74 -16.44 -33.45
N LYS A 197 17.78 -17.25 -33.70
CA LYS A 197 18.77 -16.89 -34.71
C LYS A 197 18.10 -17.18 -36.05
N PRO A 198 17.98 -16.21 -36.96
CA PRO A 198 17.72 -16.54 -38.35
C PRO A 198 18.96 -17.24 -38.87
N GLU A 199 18.78 -18.49 -39.31
CA GLU A 199 19.73 -19.26 -40.08
C GLU A 199 20.04 -18.45 -41.34
N LYS A 200 21.26 -17.89 -41.43
CA LYS A 200 21.79 -17.32 -42.65
C LYS A 200 21.99 -18.51 -43.60
N GLU A 201 21.10 -18.66 -44.55
CA GLU A 201 21.33 -19.44 -45.74
C GLU A 201 22.67 -18.98 -46.36
N ALA A 202 23.67 -19.84 -46.24
CA ALA A 202 24.91 -19.75 -47.00
C ALA A 202 24.56 -20.13 -48.43
N ASN A 203 24.23 -19.12 -49.22
CA ASN A 203 24.20 -19.29 -50.68
C ASN A 203 25.63 -19.25 -51.17
N SER A 204 26.18 -20.43 -51.45
CA SER A 204 27.45 -20.62 -52.16
C SER A 204 27.16 -20.61 -53.66
N PRO A 205 27.78 -19.75 -54.47
CA PRO A 205 27.78 -19.95 -55.91
C PRO A 205 28.93 -20.90 -56.30
N ALA A 206 28.54 -21.98 -56.94
CA ALA A 206 29.44 -22.86 -57.63
C ALA A 206 29.87 -22.23 -58.98
N SER A 207 31.18 -22.46 -59.31
CA SER A 207 31.88 -22.41 -60.59
C SER A 207 32.31 -21.10 -61.10
#